data_1151708353905ec5219de5991b68550a
#
_entry.id   1151708353905ec5219de5991b68550a
#
_cell.length_a   1.000
_cell.length_b   1.000
_cell.length_c   1.000
_cell.angle_alpha   90.00
_cell.angle_beta   90.00
_cell.angle_gamma   90.00
#
_symmetry.space_group_name_H-M   'P 1'
#
loop_
_entity.id
_entity.type
_entity.pdbx_description
1 polymer ?
#
loop_
_entity_poly.entity_id
_entity_poly.type
_entity_poly.pdbx_seq_one_letter_code
_entity_poly.pdbx_strand_id
1 'polypeptide(L)'
;MKKFFTLIAAVAMAASVNAQVLTFDTDYAAGSVPATITSNGLVLSVVDVNAKISVDANTAYFGTADSYERFAKRMKSGGKSSSKNMLTLTLPSDGTLKVYARTGSSGATDRNVILTQNDTELANKVLLESEAVSVNMMVDGVEVAKKVYPAVSVAVKAGDVVITYPVGSINFYGFEFVASGTSGISNINASEAANEGATFNLLGQKVASNAKGLVIKNGKKFFNK
;
A
#
# COMPACT_ATOMS: atom_id res chain seq x y z
N MET A 1 -6.63 -40.84 17.73
CA MET A 1 -6.64 -40.17 16.41
C MET A 1 -6.47 -38.66 16.64
N LYS A 2 -5.28 -38.13 16.42
CA LYS A 2 -4.97 -36.70 16.59
C LYS A 2 -5.41 -35.99 15.33
N LYS A 3 -6.39 -35.08 15.42
CA LYS A 3 -6.86 -34.26 14.33
C LYS A 3 -5.82 -33.12 14.13
N PHE A 4 -5.05 -33.20 13.06
CA PHE A 4 -4.18 -32.13 12.61
C PHE A 4 -5.08 -31.06 11.97
N PHE A 5 -5.28 -29.94 12.66
CA PHE A 5 -5.78 -28.73 12.05
C PHE A 5 -4.58 -28.05 11.39
N THR A 6 -4.42 -28.26 10.10
CA THR A 6 -3.52 -27.44 9.27
C THR A 6 -4.19 -26.09 9.08
N LEU A 7 -3.93 -25.15 9.98
CA LEU A 7 -4.28 -23.75 9.76
C LEU A 7 -3.28 -23.20 8.75
N ILE A 8 -3.60 -23.33 7.48
CA ILE A 8 -2.95 -22.54 6.43
C ILE A 8 -3.38 -21.11 6.71
N ALA A 9 -2.51 -20.32 7.33
CA ALA A 9 -2.63 -18.87 7.31
C ALA A 9 -2.44 -18.45 5.85
N ALA A 10 -3.52 -18.46 5.08
CA ALA A 10 -3.58 -17.75 3.85
C ALA A 10 -3.38 -16.28 4.24
N VAL A 11 -2.21 -15.75 3.98
CA VAL A 11 -2.00 -14.31 3.85
C VAL A 11 -2.92 -13.89 2.72
N ALA A 12 -4.15 -13.58 3.06
CA ALA A 12 -5.03 -12.87 2.16
C ALA A 12 -4.40 -11.48 2.04
N MET A 13 -3.46 -11.33 1.08
CA MET A 13 -3.30 -10.04 0.46
C MET A 13 -4.68 -9.70 -0.08
N ALA A 14 -5.43 -8.91 0.66
CA ALA A 14 -6.48 -8.10 0.08
C ALA A 14 -5.73 -7.10 -0.81
N ALA A 15 -5.17 -7.60 -1.92
CA ALA A 15 -4.72 -6.78 -2.99
C ALA A 15 -5.98 -6.03 -3.44
N SER A 16 -6.16 -4.81 -2.92
CA SER A 16 -6.95 -3.85 -3.65
C SER A 16 -6.34 -3.87 -5.05
N VAL A 17 -7.16 -4.07 -6.08
CA VAL A 17 -6.75 -4.34 -7.47
C VAL A 17 -5.80 -3.28 -8.05
N ASN A 18 -5.39 -2.28 -7.26
CA ASN A 18 -4.53 -1.14 -7.61
C ASN A 18 -3.47 -0.78 -6.54
N ALA A 19 -3.15 -1.66 -5.59
CA ALA A 19 -2.10 -1.36 -4.62
C ALA A 19 -0.72 -1.51 -5.27
N GLN A 20 0.09 -0.47 -5.20
CA GLN A 20 1.49 -0.45 -5.62
C GLN A 20 2.35 -0.52 -4.36
N VAL A 21 3.22 -1.52 -4.26
CA VAL A 21 4.06 -1.71 -3.08
C VAL A 21 5.54 -1.61 -3.48
N LEU A 22 6.28 -0.77 -2.78
CA LEU A 22 7.72 -0.68 -2.86
C LEU A 22 8.32 -1.30 -1.60
N THR A 23 9.09 -2.36 -1.78
CA THR A 23 9.85 -3.06 -0.73
C THR A 23 11.34 -3.07 -1.04
N PHE A 24 12.15 -3.51 -0.11
CA PHE A 24 13.59 -3.61 -0.27
C PHE A 24 14.00 -5.08 -0.42
N ASP A 25 14.37 -5.47 -1.65
CA ASP A 25 14.69 -6.88 -1.96
C ASP A 25 16.19 -7.17 -1.99
N THR A 26 17.02 -6.13 -2.12
CA THR A 26 18.50 -6.22 -2.20
C THR A 26 19.12 -5.63 -0.96
N ASP A 27 20.17 -6.26 -0.42
CA ASP A 27 20.99 -5.70 0.64
C ASP A 27 21.97 -4.66 0.06
N TYR A 28 22.06 -3.52 0.74
CA TYR A 28 23.00 -2.46 0.38
C TYR A 28 23.79 -2.05 1.61
N ALA A 29 25.12 -2.07 1.52
CA ALA A 29 25.98 -1.47 2.53
C ALA A 29 25.74 0.06 2.62
N ALA A 30 26.15 0.66 3.73
CA ALA A 30 26.05 2.10 3.89
C ALA A 30 26.83 2.81 2.76
N GLY A 31 26.18 3.78 2.12
CA GLY A 31 26.70 4.51 0.98
C GLY A 31 26.62 3.82 -0.37
N SER A 32 26.05 2.60 -0.43
CA SER A 32 25.84 1.89 -1.70
C SER A 32 24.35 1.79 -2.11
N VAL A 33 23.46 2.40 -1.34
CA VAL A 33 22.04 2.48 -1.70
C VAL A 33 21.88 3.33 -2.96
N PRO A 34 21.19 2.84 -4.01
CA PRO A 34 20.96 3.64 -5.21
C PRO A 34 20.24 4.95 -4.87
N ALA A 35 20.59 6.03 -5.58
CA ALA A 35 19.90 7.32 -5.45
C ALA A 35 18.41 7.26 -5.83
N THR A 36 18.01 6.20 -6.56
CA THR A 36 16.63 5.96 -6.95
C THR A 36 16.32 4.47 -6.87
N ILE A 37 15.21 4.13 -6.21
CA ILE A 37 14.66 2.78 -6.14
C ILE A 37 13.27 2.85 -6.77
N THR A 38 13.02 2.02 -7.78
CA THR A 38 11.74 1.99 -8.49
C THR A 38 11.10 0.61 -8.35
N SER A 39 9.83 0.56 -7.97
CA SER A 39 9.04 -0.67 -7.88
C SER A 39 7.57 -0.37 -8.14
N ASN A 40 6.92 -1.15 -9.02
CA ASN A 40 5.48 -1.08 -9.28
C ASN A 40 4.93 0.34 -9.57
N GLY A 41 5.70 1.19 -10.25
CA GLY A 41 5.31 2.56 -10.58
C GLY A 41 5.55 3.58 -9.47
N LEU A 42 6.04 3.18 -8.31
CA LEU A 42 6.54 4.07 -7.26
C LEU A 42 8.03 4.33 -7.46
N VAL A 43 8.44 5.57 -7.24
CA VAL A 43 9.84 5.99 -7.34
C VAL A 43 10.26 6.60 -6.00
N LEU A 44 11.20 5.96 -5.31
CA LEU A 44 11.80 6.46 -4.10
C LEU A 44 13.16 7.09 -4.44
N SER A 45 13.28 8.39 -4.27
CA SER A 45 14.53 9.13 -4.35
C SER A 45 15.21 9.17 -2.99
N VAL A 46 16.51 8.84 -2.95
CA VAL A 46 17.32 8.73 -1.74
C VAL A 46 18.45 9.74 -1.82
N VAL A 47 18.45 10.70 -0.91
CA VAL A 47 19.61 11.60 -0.69
C VAL A 47 20.42 11.07 0.47
N ASP A 48 21.65 10.60 0.22
CA ASP A 48 22.56 10.04 1.22
C ASP A 48 24.01 10.55 1.01
N VAL A 49 24.20 11.85 1.12
CA VAL A 49 25.52 12.48 0.93
C VAL A 49 26.57 11.98 1.92
N ASN A 50 26.13 11.56 3.10
CA ASN A 50 27.02 11.11 4.16
C ASN A 50 27.25 9.59 4.19
N ALA A 51 26.73 8.87 3.19
CA ALA A 51 26.88 7.42 3.05
C ALA A 51 26.46 6.64 4.31
N LYS A 52 25.28 6.96 4.88
CA LYS A 52 24.78 6.36 6.12
C LYS A 52 23.58 5.45 5.93
N ILE A 53 22.85 5.62 4.83
CA ILE A 53 21.68 4.79 4.52
C ILE A 53 22.18 3.41 4.08
N SER A 54 21.51 2.37 4.58
CA SER A 54 21.82 0.98 4.25
C SER A 54 20.55 0.15 4.21
N VAL A 55 20.56 -0.97 3.50
CA VAL A 55 19.49 -1.96 3.50
C VAL A 55 20.03 -3.28 4.01
N ASP A 56 19.37 -3.88 4.99
CA ASP A 56 19.74 -5.18 5.55
C ASP A 56 18.53 -6.07 5.84
N ALA A 57 18.79 -7.34 6.06
CA ALA A 57 17.79 -8.31 6.49
C ALA A 57 17.30 -7.98 7.91
N ASN A 58 16.01 -7.71 8.05
CA ASN A 58 15.35 -7.51 9.32
C ASN A 58 13.85 -7.73 9.16
N THR A 59 13.32 -8.78 9.75
CA THR A 59 11.90 -9.09 9.63
C THR A 59 11.07 -8.22 10.56
N ALA A 60 10.01 -7.61 10.04
CA ALA A 60 8.96 -6.92 10.80
C ALA A 60 7.57 -7.18 10.18
N TYR A 61 6.54 -6.95 10.98
CA TYR A 61 5.15 -7.13 10.60
C TYR A 61 4.40 -5.83 10.86
N PHE A 62 3.54 -5.44 9.91
CA PHE A 62 2.77 -4.19 9.99
C PHE A 62 1.30 -4.45 9.65
N GLY A 63 0.40 -3.77 10.36
CA GLY A 63 -1.05 -3.90 10.18
C GLY A 63 -1.80 -3.94 11.49
N THR A 64 -2.74 -4.85 11.59
CA THR A 64 -3.56 -5.11 12.77
C THR A 64 -3.34 -6.56 13.27
N ALA A 65 -3.96 -6.93 14.38
CA ALA A 65 -3.88 -8.30 14.88
C ALA A 65 -4.46 -9.33 13.89
N ASP A 66 -5.50 -8.93 13.15
CA ASP A 66 -6.23 -9.82 12.24
C ASP A 66 -5.73 -9.76 10.78
N SER A 67 -4.99 -8.69 10.43
CA SER A 67 -4.50 -8.48 9.05
C SER A 67 -3.17 -7.74 9.09
N TYR A 68 -2.10 -8.43 8.73
CA TYR A 68 -0.75 -7.88 8.75
C TYR A 68 0.08 -8.37 7.58
N GLU A 69 1.06 -7.55 7.20
CA GLU A 69 2.05 -7.84 6.17
C GLU A 69 3.43 -8.10 6.78
N ARG A 70 4.17 -9.02 6.17
CA ARG A 70 5.53 -9.36 6.57
C ARG A 70 6.53 -8.71 5.62
N PHE A 71 7.48 -7.99 6.19
CA PHE A 71 8.63 -7.43 5.47
C PHE A 71 9.90 -8.14 5.92
N ALA A 72 10.74 -8.56 4.97
CA ALA A 72 11.96 -9.32 5.25
C ALA A 72 13.19 -8.41 5.45
N LYS A 73 13.15 -7.20 4.89
CA LYS A 73 14.26 -6.25 4.89
C LYS A 73 13.81 -4.86 5.32
N ARG A 74 14.77 -4.07 5.76
CA ARG A 74 14.58 -2.67 6.10
C ARG A 74 15.63 -1.79 5.45
N MET A 75 15.27 -0.56 5.18
CA MET A 75 16.21 0.52 4.92
C MET A 75 16.41 1.30 6.23
N LYS A 76 17.65 1.37 6.70
CA LYS A 76 18.05 2.19 7.85
C LYS A 76 18.41 3.59 7.36
N SER A 77 17.82 4.62 7.94
CA SER A 77 18.11 6.00 7.56
C SER A 77 19.48 6.51 8.02
N GLY A 78 20.17 5.77 8.89
CA GLY A 78 21.53 6.08 9.35
C GLY A 78 21.68 7.33 10.21
N GLY A 79 20.58 8.00 10.57
CA GLY A 79 20.58 9.22 11.39
C GLY A 79 19.28 10.01 11.18
N LYS A 80 19.26 11.24 11.68
CA LYS A 80 18.17 12.18 11.44
C LYS A 80 18.20 12.74 10.01
N SER A 81 17.02 13.10 9.49
CA SER A 81 16.93 13.75 8.17
C SER A 81 17.57 15.15 8.14
N SER A 82 18.04 15.52 6.97
CA SER A 82 18.62 16.82 6.65
C SER A 82 18.66 16.96 5.13
N SER A 83 19.12 18.11 4.60
CA SER A 83 19.37 18.27 3.17
C SER A 83 20.39 17.26 2.59
N LYS A 84 21.14 16.56 3.45
CA LYS A 84 22.13 15.54 3.08
C LYS A 84 21.66 14.11 3.35
N ASN A 85 20.45 13.94 3.92
CA ASN A 85 19.85 12.65 4.26
C ASN A 85 18.34 12.82 4.24
N MET A 86 17.70 12.45 3.14
CA MET A 86 16.26 12.68 2.93
C MET A 86 15.70 11.67 1.93
N LEU A 87 14.43 11.37 2.07
CA LEU A 87 13.68 10.51 1.17
C LEU A 87 12.57 11.31 0.50
N THR A 88 12.33 11.05 -0.78
CA THR A 88 11.18 11.58 -1.51
C THR A 88 10.53 10.46 -2.29
N LEU A 89 9.23 10.26 -2.10
CA LEU A 89 8.45 9.27 -2.82
C LEU A 89 7.57 9.97 -3.85
N THR A 90 7.78 9.66 -5.13
CA THR A 90 6.95 10.17 -6.24
C THR A 90 5.77 9.25 -6.47
N LEU A 91 4.56 9.80 -6.45
CA LEU A 91 3.29 9.11 -6.60
C LEU A 91 2.64 9.41 -7.96
N PRO A 92 2.07 8.39 -8.64
CA PRO A 92 1.52 8.56 -9.99
C PRO A 92 0.16 9.26 -10.04
N SER A 93 -0.58 9.28 -8.93
CA SER A 93 -1.94 9.83 -8.86
C SER A 93 -2.33 10.20 -7.43
N ASP A 94 -3.53 10.74 -7.25
CA ASP A 94 -4.15 10.89 -5.94
C ASP A 94 -4.45 9.52 -5.33
N GLY A 95 -4.34 9.40 -3.99
CA GLY A 95 -4.57 8.12 -3.34
C GLY A 95 -4.35 8.11 -1.84
N THR A 96 -4.12 6.93 -1.30
CA THR A 96 -3.70 6.70 0.08
C THR A 96 -2.31 6.10 0.08
N LEU A 97 -1.40 6.75 0.82
CA LEU A 97 -0.05 6.26 1.07
C LEU A 97 0.01 5.64 2.47
N LYS A 98 0.55 4.42 2.57
CA LYS A 98 0.98 3.81 3.82
C LYS A 98 2.50 3.75 3.87
N VAL A 99 3.08 4.17 4.98
CA VAL A 99 4.51 4.06 5.26
C VAL A 99 4.72 3.06 6.37
N TYR A 100 5.47 2.01 6.09
CA TYR A 100 5.82 0.95 7.01
C TYR A 100 7.16 1.29 7.66
N ALA A 101 7.12 1.84 8.86
CA ALA A 101 8.31 2.36 9.53
C ALA A 101 8.31 2.08 11.04
N ARG A 102 9.49 1.92 11.61
CA ARG A 102 9.74 1.78 13.05
C ARG A 102 10.86 2.72 13.50
N THR A 103 10.90 3.00 14.79
CA THR A 103 12.07 3.67 15.37
C THR A 103 13.36 2.92 15.04
N GLY A 104 14.43 3.65 14.75
CA GLY A 104 15.77 3.08 14.50
C GLY A 104 16.54 2.74 15.78
N SER A 105 15.96 3.02 16.95
CA SER A 105 16.59 2.78 18.27
C SER A 105 15.56 2.18 19.22
N SER A 106 15.87 1.03 19.79
CA SER A 106 14.99 0.41 20.80
C SER A 106 14.85 1.32 22.04
N GLY A 107 13.63 1.48 22.50
CA GLY A 107 13.31 2.33 23.67
C GLY A 107 13.21 3.83 23.36
N ALA A 108 13.48 4.29 22.15
CA ALA A 108 13.23 5.69 21.79
C ALA A 108 11.71 5.94 21.72
N THR A 109 11.28 7.05 22.33
CA THR A 109 9.86 7.47 22.42
C THR A 109 9.59 8.79 21.72
N ASP A 110 10.57 9.34 21.05
CA ASP A 110 10.57 10.66 20.42
C ASP A 110 10.77 10.62 18.89
N ARG A 111 11.03 9.43 18.33
CA ARG A 111 11.32 9.29 16.88
C ARG A 111 10.05 9.45 16.07
N ASN A 112 10.01 10.49 15.26
CA ASN A 112 8.86 10.75 14.40
C ASN A 112 9.23 10.67 12.92
N VAL A 113 8.25 10.31 12.11
CA VAL A 113 8.25 10.46 10.66
C VAL A 113 7.25 11.55 10.29
N ILE A 114 7.69 12.47 9.44
CA ILE A 114 6.87 13.57 8.93
C ILE A 114 6.73 13.38 7.43
N LEU A 115 5.51 13.42 6.93
CA LEU A 115 5.18 13.36 5.52
C LEU A 115 4.68 14.73 5.09
N THR A 116 5.33 15.33 4.10
CA THR A 116 4.99 16.66 3.58
C THR A 116 4.77 16.60 2.08
N GLN A 117 3.74 17.26 1.58
CA GLN A 117 3.47 17.39 0.15
C GLN A 117 3.06 18.82 -0.15
N ASN A 118 3.67 19.45 -1.16
CA ASN A 118 3.41 20.85 -1.52
C ASN A 118 3.43 21.80 -0.30
N ASP A 119 4.50 21.69 0.51
CA ASP A 119 4.74 22.45 1.74
C ASP A 119 3.65 22.26 2.83
N THR A 120 2.76 21.28 2.66
CA THR A 120 1.73 20.94 3.65
C THR A 120 2.11 19.66 4.38
N GLU A 121 2.14 19.70 5.73
CA GLU A 121 2.31 18.52 6.56
C GLU A 121 1.06 17.64 6.47
N LEU A 122 1.22 16.42 5.96
CA LEU A 122 0.15 15.43 5.86
C LEU A 122 0.09 14.56 7.11
N ALA A 123 1.23 14.26 7.70
CA ALA A 123 1.35 13.50 8.95
C ALA A 123 2.62 13.87 9.69
N ASN A 124 2.55 13.78 11.02
CA ASN A 124 3.68 13.84 11.94
C ASN A 124 3.45 12.77 13.01
N LYS A 125 4.00 11.58 12.77
CA LYS A 125 3.72 10.40 13.60
C LYS A 125 4.96 10.00 14.40
N VAL A 126 4.84 10.01 15.73
CA VAL A 126 5.83 9.39 16.62
C VAL A 126 5.67 7.87 16.53
N LEU A 127 6.78 7.17 16.31
CA LEU A 127 6.82 5.71 16.14
C LEU A 127 7.15 5.04 17.47
N LEU A 128 6.15 4.49 18.14
CA LEU A 128 6.31 3.89 19.46
C LEU A 128 6.31 2.36 19.38
N GLU A 129 7.30 1.73 20.02
CA GLU A 129 7.34 0.26 20.17
C GLU A 129 6.15 -0.27 21.01
N SER A 130 5.56 0.57 21.86
CA SER A 130 4.38 0.23 22.68
C SER A 130 3.06 0.20 21.91
N GLU A 131 3.01 0.78 20.69
CA GLU A 131 1.82 0.68 19.84
C GLU A 131 1.69 -0.66 19.12
N ALA A 132 2.75 -1.48 19.14
CA ALA A 132 2.71 -2.81 18.54
C ALA A 132 1.83 -3.76 19.35
N VAL A 133 0.98 -4.50 18.63
CA VAL A 133 0.21 -5.60 19.22
C VAL A 133 0.97 -6.91 19.10
N SER A 134 0.85 -7.77 20.12
CA SER A 134 1.47 -9.11 20.07
C SER A 134 0.49 -10.08 19.41
N VAL A 135 0.96 -10.79 18.38
CA VAL A 135 0.17 -11.79 17.64
C VAL A 135 0.94 -13.10 17.60
N ASN A 136 0.29 -14.20 17.94
CA ASN A 136 0.88 -15.52 17.79
C ASN A 136 0.81 -15.94 16.32
N MET A 137 1.95 -16.25 15.74
CA MET A 137 2.09 -16.63 14.33
C MET A 137 2.82 -17.96 14.22
N MET A 138 2.46 -18.75 13.22
CA MET A 138 3.23 -19.94 12.85
C MET A 138 4.44 -19.51 12.02
N VAL A 139 5.63 -19.74 12.56
CA VAL A 139 6.91 -19.52 11.87
C VAL A 139 7.65 -20.85 11.84
N ASP A 140 7.91 -21.37 10.66
CA ASP A 140 8.59 -22.67 10.44
C ASP A 140 7.97 -23.82 11.24
N GLY A 141 6.63 -23.82 11.36
CA GLY A 141 5.88 -24.85 12.08
C GLY A 141 5.82 -24.66 13.60
N VAL A 142 6.37 -23.59 14.15
CA VAL A 142 6.35 -23.25 15.57
C VAL A 142 5.50 -22.00 15.80
N GLU A 143 4.65 -22.02 16.81
CA GLU A 143 3.90 -20.85 17.24
C GLU A 143 4.81 -19.87 17.99
N VAL A 144 4.96 -18.65 17.48
CA VAL A 144 5.84 -17.63 18.06
C VAL A 144 5.09 -16.30 18.14
N ALA A 145 5.14 -15.66 19.29
CA ALA A 145 4.62 -14.31 19.45
C ALA A 145 5.47 -13.30 18.68
N LYS A 146 4.85 -12.53 17.80
CA LYS A 146 5.47 -11.46 17.01
C LYS A 146 4.75 -10.14 17.25
N LYS A 147 5.51 -9.06 17.19
CA LYS A 147 4.96 -7.70 17.26
C LYS A 147 4.50 -7.26 15.87
N VAL A 148 3.26 -6.79 15.79
CA VAL A 148 2.67 -6.15 14.60
C VAL A 148 2.55 -4.66 14.87
N TYR A 149 3.16 -3.85 14.05
CA TYR A 149 3.25 -2.39 14.20
C TYR A 149 2.19 -1.69 13.35
N PRO A 150 1.62 -0.57 13.78
CA PRO A 150 0.76 0.23 12.93
C PRO A 150 1.55 0.86 11.78
N ALA A 151 0.94 0.93 10.60
CA ALA A 151 1.45 1.73 9.50
C ALA A 151 1.04 3.20 9.64
N VAL A 152 1.84 4.12 9.11
CA VAL A 152 1.43 5.53 8.96
C VAL A 152 0.65 5.65 7.65
N SER A 153 -0.62 6.04 7.72
CA SER A 153 -1.52 6.12 6.56
C SER A 153 -2.04 7.54 6.37
N VAL A 154 -1.90 8.07 5.15
CA VAL A 154 -2.33 9.43 4.80
C VAL A 154 -2.95 9.49 3.41
N ALA A 155 -3.90 10.41 3.20
CA ALA A 155 -4.36 10.78 1.88
C ALA A 155 -3.30 11.67 1.20
N VAL A 156 -3.04 11.41 -0.08
CA VAL A 156 -2.01 12.08 -0.87
C VAL A 156 -2.52 12.48 -2.24
N LYS A 157 -1.84 13.42 -2.87
CA LYS A 157 -2.03 13.83 -4.26
C LYS A 157 -0.96 13.22 -5.15
N ALA A 158 -1.17 13.27 -6.48
CA ALA A 158 -0.11 12.99 -7.44
C ALA A 158 1.11 13.88 -7.20
N GLY A 159 2.31 13.33 -7.39
CA GLY A 159 3.58 14.06 -7.22
C GLY A 159 4.37 13.63 -5.99
N ASP A 160 5.29 14.47 -5.56
CA ASP A 160 6.29 14.15 -4.58
C ASP A 160 5.80 14.30 -3.14
N VAL A 161 6.03 13.26 -2.32
CA VAL A 161 5.90 13.28 -0.87
C VAL A 161 7.29 13.26 -0.25
N VAL A 162 7.65 14.33 0.43
CA VAL A 162 8.92 14.43 1.17
C VAL A 162 8.76 13.75 2.52
N ILE A 163 9.71 12.88 2.85
CA ILE A 163 9.71 12.08 4.07
C ILE A 163 10.88 12.52 4.93
N THR A 164 10.59 13.12 6.07
CA THR A 164 11.59 13.60 7.02
C THR A 164 11.46 12.91 8.38
N TYR A 165 12.58 12.86 9.11
CA TYR A 165 12.70 12.24 10.43
C TYR A 165 13.70 13.05 11.28
N PRO A 166 13.27 14.24 11.78
CA PRO A 166 14.18 15.27 12.28
C PRO A 166 14.84 14.93 13.62
N VAL A 167 14.26 14.02 14.40
CA VAL A 167 14.78 13.70 15.74
C VAL A 167 15.86 12.63 15.70
N GLY A 168 15.74 11.61 14.83
CA GLY A 168 16.74 10.57 14.75
C GLY A 168 16.43 9.48 13.74
N SER A 169 17.19 8.40 13.78
CA SER A 169 17.10 7.32 12.79
C SER A 169 15.76 6.59 12.82
N ILE A 170 15.28 6.27 11.62
CA ILE A 170 14.10 5.46 11.35
C ILE A 170 14.50 4.24 10.52
N ASN A 171 13.83 3.13 10.72
CA ASN A 171 13.87 1.95 9.87
C ASN A 171 12.61 1.93 9.01
N PHE A 172 12.77 2.05 7.71
CA PHE A 172 11.68 1.91 6.73
C PHE A 172 11.66 0.48 6.20
N TYR A 173 10.48 -0.11 6.06
CA TYR A 173 10.28 -1.48 5.56
C TYR A 173 9.61 -1.50 4.19
N GLY A 174 8.86 -0.47 3.86
CA GLY A 174 8.23 -0.32 2.57
C GLY A 174 7.23 0.81 2.53
N PHE A 175 6.67 1.00 1.34
CA PHE A 175 5.65 1.98 1.03
C PHE A 175 4.55 1.30 0.22
N GLU A 176 3.29 1.49 0.59
CA GLU A 176 2.14 1.03 -0.17
C GLU A 176 1.32 2.23 -0.62
N PHE A 177 1.02 2.28 -1.88
CA PHE A 177 0.16 3.30 -2.45
C PHE A 177 -1.07 2.65 -3.08
N VAL A 178 -2.23 3.17 -2.72
CA VAL A 178 -3.52 2.78 -3.30
C VAL A 178 -4.12 4.02 -3.96
N ALA A 179 -4.23 3.99 -5.28
CA ALA A 179 -4.84 5.09 -6.03
C ALA A 179 -6.29 5.32 -5.58
N SER A 180 -6.68 6.58 -5.34
CA SER A 180 -8.07 6.92 -5.09
C SER A 180 -8.82 6.98 -6.42
N GLY A 181 -9.84 6.17 -6.53
CA GLY A 181 -10.77 6.24 -7.65
C GLY A 181 -10.24 5.64 -8.93
N THR A 182 -10.37 4.38 -9.03
CA THR A 182 -10.99 3.68 -10.15
C THR A 182 -11.43 2.34 -9.64
N SER A 183 -12.51 2.29 -8.87
CA SER A 183 -13.37 1.12 -9.01
C SER A 183 -13.69 1.08 -10.50
N GLY A 184 -13.20 0.07 -11.19
CA GLY A 184 -13.14 -0.02 -12.66
C GLY A 184 -14.46 0.07 -13.43
N ILE A 185 -15.32 1.00 -13.07
CA ILE A 185 -16.48 1.46 -13.83
C ILE A 185 -16.64 2.97 -13.56
N SER A 186 -15.56 3.75 -13.79
CA SER A 186 -15.75 5.17 -14.01
C SER A 186 -16.10 5.36 -15.48
N ASN A 187 -17.31 5.82 -15.71
CA ASN A 187 -17.85 6.16 -17.02
C ASN A 187 -18.06 4.96 -17.97
N ILE A 188 -19.01 4.09 -17.65
CA ILE A 188 -20.00 3.88 -18.68
C ILE A 188 -20.76 5.22 -18.76
N ASN A 189 -20.22 6.17 -19.49
CA ASN A 189 -21.06 7.07 -20.26
C ASN A 189 -21.71 6.19 -21.32
N ALA A 190 -22.65 5.35 -20.89
CA ALA A 190 -23.77 5.09 -21.73
C ALA A 190 -24.33 6.50 -21.97
N SER A 191 -23.96 7.10 -23.09
CA SER A 191 -24.74 8.19 -23.62
C SER A 191 -26.17 7.65 -23.62
N GLU A 192 -26.99 8.08 -22.66
CA GLU A 192 -28.40 7.65 -22.57
C GLU A 192 -29.09 7.87 -23.91
N ALA A 193 -28.59 8.78 -24.73
CA ALA A 193 -29.04 9.04 -26.10
C ALA A 193 -28.78 7.91 -27.11
N ALA A 194 -27.80 7.02 -26.91
CA ALA A 194 -27.50 5.98 -27.91
C ALA A 194 -28.30 4.68 -27.73
N ASN A 195 -28.98 4.48 -26.59
CA ASN A 195 -29.70 3.26 -26.28
C ASN A 195 -31.18 3.48 -25.93
N GLU A 196 -31.69 4.71 -26.03
CA GLU A 196 -33.16 4.93 -25.92
C GLU A 196 -33.87 4.13 -27.00
N GLY A 197 -34.64 3.15 -26.54
CA GLY A 197 -35.41 2.28 -27.42
C GLY A 197 -34.72 1.02 -27.94
N ALA A 198 -33.42 0.81 -27.64
CA ALA A 198 -32.75 -0.42 -28.02
C ALA A 198 -33.30 -1.62 -27.24
N THR A 199 -33.55 -2.71 -27.97
CA THR A 199 -34.09 -3.97 -27.44
C THR A 199 -32.96 -5.02 -27.45
N PHE A 200 -32.81 -5.75 -26.36
CA PHE A 200 -31.79 -6.78 -26.20
C PHE A 200 -32.43 -8.12 -25.85
N ASN A 201 -31.87 -9.22 -26.28
CA ASN A 201 -32.25 -10.55 -25.81
C ASN A 201 -31.61 -10.84 -24.43
N LEU A 202 -31.91 -11.99 -23.82
CA LEU A 202 -31.36 -12.38 -22.52
C LEU A 202 -29.82 -12.58 -22.51
N LEU A 203 -29.22 -12.75 -23.69
CA LEU A 203 -27.75 -12.87 -23.87
C LEU A 203 -27.08 -11.51 -24.04
N GLY A 204 -27.84 -10.39 -23.94
CA GLY A 204 -27.31 -9.04 -24.09
C GLY A 204 -27.05 -8.61 -25.54
N GLN A 205 -27.49 -9.38 -26.53
CA GLN A 205 -27.37 -9.04 -27.93
C GLN A 205 -28.51 -8.12 -28.37
N LYS A 206 -28.20 -7.05 -29.12
CA LYS A 206 -29.23 -6.13 -29.67
C LYS A 206 -30.07 -6.87 -30.72
N VAL A 207 -31.37 -6.79 -30.56
CA VAL A 207 -32.33 -7.41 -31.45
C VAL A 207 -33.31 -6.37 -31.97
N ALA A 208 -34.09 -6.72 -33.00
CA ALA A 208 -35.14 -5.86 -33.52
C ALA A 208 -36.17 -5.57 -32.42
N SER A 209 -36.79 -4.38 -32.44
CA SER A 209 -37.79 -3.96 -31.42
C SER A 209 -39.01 -4.84 -31.38
N ASN A 210 -39.30 -5.59 -32.47
CA ASN A 210 -40.39 -6.55 -32.63
C ASN A 210 -39.95 -8.01 -32.46
N ALA A 211 -38.72 -8.27 -31.99
CA ALA A 211 -38.25 -9.64 -31.75
C ALA A 211 -39.20 -10.35 -30.77
N LYS A 212 -39.63 -11.56 -31.13
CA LYS A 212 -40.55 -12.37 -30.29
C LYS A 212 -39.78 -12.99 -29.11
N GLY A 213 -40.51 -13.19 -28.01
CA GLY A 213 -39.98 -13.79 -26.79
C GLY A 213 -39.63 -12.75 -25.72
N LEU A 214 -38.82 -13.16 -24.74
CA LEU A 214 -38.42 -12.30 -23.62
C LEU A 214 -37.29 -11.37 -24.07
N VAL A 215 -37.52 -10.07 -24.00
CA VAL A 215 -36.54 -9.02 -24.37
C VAL A 215 -36.39 -8.00 -23.25
N ILE A 216 -35.27 -7.29 -23.27
CA ILE A 216 -34.96 -6.20 -22.35
C ILE A 216 -34.96 -4.89 -23.14
N LYS A 217 -35.74 -3.92 -22.69
CA LYS A 217 -35.79 -2.57 -23.26
C LYS A 217 -35.78 -1.55 -22.11
N ASN A 218 -34.92 -0.55 -22.18
CA ASN A 218 -34.75 0.47 -21.13
C ASN A 218 -34.64 -0.16 -19.72
N GLY A 219 -33.83 -1.24 -19.58
CA GLY A 219 -33.62 -1.93 -18.32
C GLY A 219 -34.82 -2.76 -17.80
N LYS A 220 -35.93 -2.82 -18.52
CA LYS A 220 -37.14 -3.59 -18.15
C LYS A 220 -37.31 -4.80 -19.04
N LYS A 221 -37.83 -5.90 -18.48
CA LYS A 221 -38.16 -7.14 -19.21
C LYS A 221 -39.54 -7.06 -19.81
N PHE A 222 -39.66 -7.41 -21.06
CA PHE A 222 -40.92 -7.50 -21.79
C PHE A 222 -41.01 -8.85 -22.51
N PHE A 223 -42.23 -9.35 -22.63
CA PHE A 223 -42.54 -10.54 -23.44
C PHE A 223 -43.30 -10.10 -24.69
N ASN A 224 -42.65 -10.17 -25.84
CA ASN A 224 -43.24 -9.87 -27.13
C ASN A 224 -43.88 -11.16 -27.71
N LYS A 225 -45.14 -11.15 -28.01
CA LYS A 225 -45.90 -12.25 -28.59
C LYS A 225 -45.68 -12.37 -30.10
#